data_893e228d055b1ec693ec7c66b8165618
#
_entry.id   893e228d055b1ec693ec7c66b8165618
#
_cell.length_a   1.000
_cell.length_b   1.000
_cell.length_c   1.000
_cell.angle_alpha   90.00
_cell.angle_beta   90.00
_cell.angle_gamma   90.00
#
_symmetry.space_group_name_H-M   'P 1'
#
loop_
_entity.id
_entity.type
_entity.pdbx_description
1 polymer ?
#
loop_
_entity_poly.entity_id
_entity_poly.type
_entity_poly.pdbx_seq_one_letter_code
_entity_poly.pdbx_strand_id
1 'polypeptide(L)'
;MTPGPAAPLLGWWGIVRLGLVQAALGAVVVLTTSAINRVMVIELALPAALPGFLVGLHHAVQMMRPRMGHGSDQGGRRTPWIAGGMALLALGGVGAAGATALMHASVLAGTVAAVAAFLMIGLGVGSAGTSLLALLAARTAPQRRPAAASVVWIMMIAGFVATTAGAGRLLDPYSPGRLVAVSALVSALAFLVALLAVRGMEPAAAPPGAALPAAAKPAFREALTQVWAEPEARRFTVFVFVSMLAYSAQDLILEPFAGAVFGLSLGETTRLSSVQHAGVLAGMVMVALVGGRFEGPPRGLTVGGCVAAAAGMLVLVAAPLAGAGFPIGPACFLLGLANGVFAASAIASMMQLAGQGRASREGVRLGLWGAAQSIAFALGGLAGTLGVDAARWALGSAPLAYAVVFAADAALFLGSALLAAGIGRATGRRGLAPAHG
;
A
#
# COMPACT_ATOMS: atom_id res chain seq x y z
N MET A 1 -30.51 18.02 -28.87
CA MET A 1 -29.16 18.39 -28.47
C MET A 1 -28.27 17.19 -28.69
N THR A 2 -27.40 17.21 -29.67
CA THR A 2 -26.42 16.17 -29.95
C THR A 2 -25.47 16.09 -28.73
N PRO A 3 -25.21 14.89 -28.16
CA PRO A 3 -24.23 14.76 -27.10
C PRO A 3 -22.88 15.26 -27.61
N GLY A 4 -22.28 16.20 -26.88
CA GLY A 4 -20.96 16.71 -27.22
C GLY A 4 -19.95 15.56 -27.35
N PRO A 5 -18.88 15.73 -28.16
CA PRO A 5 -17.93 14.66 -28.42
C PRO A 5 -17.36 14.11 -27.10
N ALA A 6 -17.49 12.80 -26.90
CA ALA A 6 -16.95 12.11 -25.76
C ALA A 6 -15.44 12.44 -25.66
N ALA A 7 -14.97 12.84 -24.49
CA ALA A 7 -13.56 13.16 -24.30
C ALA A 7 -12.68 11.98 -24.72
N PRO A 8 -11.59 12.21 -25.49
CA PRO A 8 -10.77 11.13 -26.02
C PRO A 8 -10.19 10.26 -24.90
N LEU A 9 -10.16 8.95 -25.11
CA LEU A 9 -9.57 7.99 -24.18
C LEU A 9 -8.07 8.27 -24.00
N LEU A 10 -7.54 7.97 -22.81
CA LEU A 10 -6.11 8.13 -22.52
C LEU A 10 -5.27 7.16 -23.34
N GLY A 11 -4.26 7.69 -24.01
CA GLY A 11 -3.13 6.92 -24.53
C GLY A 11 -2.17 6.51 -23.39
N TRP A 12 -1.15 5.73 -23.73
CA TRP A 12 -0.15 5.29 -22.76
C TRP A 12 0.55 6.44 -22.03
N TRP A 13 0.81 7.54 -22.71
CA TRP A 13 1.38 8.75 -22.09
C TRP A 13 0.47 9.33 -20.98
N GLY A 14 -0.84 9.36 -21.22
CA GLY A 14 -1.81 9.77 -20.19
C GLY A 14 -1.81 8.86 -18.98
N ILE A 15 -1.69 7.53 -19.20
CA ILE A 15 -1.57 6.53 -18.11
C ILE A 15 -0.29 6.76 -17.31
N VAL A 16 0.85 6.98 -17.98
CA VAL A 16 2.14 7.28 -17.32
C VAL A 16 2.04 8.57 -16.49
N ARG A 17 1.40 9.62 -17.00
CA ARG A 17 1.18 10.86 -16.24
C ARG A 17 0.38 10.61 -14.95
N LEU A 18 -0.69 9.80 -14.99
CA LEU A 18 -1.41 9.40 -13.78
C LEU A 18 -0.54 8.51 -12.88
N GLY A 19 0.32 7.68 -13.45
CA GLY A 19 1.33 6.93 -12.70
C GLY A 19 2.33 7.82 -11.96
N LEU A 20 2.73 8.97 -12.55
CA LEU A 20 3.57 9.96 -11.85
C LEU A 20 2.87 10.56 -10.63
N VAL A 21 1.55 10.79 -10.68
CA VAL A 21 0.79 11.23 -9.50
C VAL A 21 0.82 10.16 -8.41
N GLN A 22 0.67 8.90 -8.80
CA GLN A 22 0.72 7.79 -7.84
C GLN A 22 2.12 7.62 -7.24
N ALA A 23 3.18 7.80 -8.04
CA ALA A 23 4.56 7.82 -7.57
C ALA A 23 4.81 8.97 -6.58
N ALA A 24 4.30 10.16 -6.89
CA ALA A 24 4.39 11.33 -6.03
C ALA A 24 3.64 11.14 -4.70
N LEU A 25 2.43 10.53 -4.74
CA LEU A 25 1.69 10.16 -3.54
C LEU A 25 2.51 9.19 -2.68
N GLY A 26 3.05 8.15 -3.31
CA GLY A 26 3.89 7.16 -2.65
C GLY A 26 5.14 7.78 -2.02
N ALA A 27 5.78 8.73 -2.69
CA ALA A 27 6.98 9.43 -2.20
C ALA A 27 6.78 10.07 -0.82
N VAL A 28 5.65 10.71 -0.58
CA VAL A 28 5.35 11.31 0.73
C VAL A 28 5.00 10.23 1.76
N VAL A 29 4.19 9.24 1.38
CA VAL A 29 3.75 8.17 2.29
C VAL A 29 4.93 7.34 2.78
N VAL A 30 5.87 6.95 1.89
CA VAL A 30 6.98 6.08 2.27
C VAL A 30 7.90 6.72 3.32
N LEU A 31 8.09 8.04 3.33
CA LEU A 31 8.88 8.70 4.37
C LEU A 31 8.23 8.63 5.76
N THR A 32 6.89 8.57 5.82
CA THR A 32 6.17 8.50 7.10
C THR A 32 6.23 7.11 7.72
N THR A 33 6.22 6.06 6.91
CA THR A 33 6.32 4.68 7.38
C THR A 33 7.77 4.21 7.58
N SER A 34 8.70 4.84 6.90
CA SER A 34 10.14 4.58 6.91
C SER A 34 10.87 5.53 7.89
N ALA A 35 11.43 6.61 7.40
CA ALA A 35 12.31 7.51 8.15
C ALA A 35 11.66 8.09 9.42
N ILE A 36 10.43 8.60 9.35
CA ILE A 36 9.75 9.23 10.49
C ILE A 36 9.44 8.18 11.56
N ASN A 37 8.92 7.02 11.18
CA ASN A 37 8.69 5.89 12.09
C ASN A 37 9.99 5.49 12.82
N ARG A 38 11.07 5.30 12.08
CA ARG A 38 12.36 4.91 12.66
C ARG A 38 12.90 5.96 13.63
N VAL A 39 12.78 7.24 13.30
CA VAL A 39 13.23 8.33 14.19
C VAL A 39 12.48 8.29 15.52
N MET A 40 11.16 8.09 15.51
CA MET A 40 10.37 7.98 16.75
C MET A 40 10.85 6.81 17.62
N VAL A 41 11.17 5.65 17.03
CA VAL A 41 11.52 4.44 17.79
C VAL A 41 12.98 4.43 18.23
N ILE A 42 13.91 4.88 17.39
CA ILE A 42 15.35 4.75 17.64
C ILE A 42 15.94 6.05 18.21
N GLU A 43 15.74 7.20 17.54
CA GLU A 43 16.36 8.46 17.97
C GLU A 43 15.66 9.06 19.19
N LEU A 44 14.32 8.93 19.27
CA LEU A 44 13.54 9.42 20.39
C LEU A 44 13.26 8.35 21.45
N ALA A 45 13.67 7.11 21.22
CA ALA A 45 13.45 5.95 22.11
C ALA A 45 11.97 5.82 22.57
N LEU A 46 11.01 6.21 21.70
CA LEU A 46 9.58 6.10 22.00
C LEU A 46 9.10 4.65 21.74
N PRO A 47 8.01 4.23 22.41
CA PRO A 47 7.39 2.94 22.13
C PRO A 47 7.04 2.80 20.65
N ALA A 48 7.32 1.65 20.03
CA ALA A 48 7.02 1.39 18.63
C ALA A 48 5.51 1.43 18.35
N ALA A 49 4.69 1.20 19.36
CA ALA A 49 3.24 1.35 19.29
C ALA A 49 2.79 2.75 18.88
N LEU A 50 3.55 3.82 19.21
CA LEU A 50 3.17 5.19 18.85
C LEU A 50 3.15 5.41 17.33
N PRO A 51 4.25 5.22 16.59
CA PRO A 51 4.19 5.33 15.13
C PRO A 51 3.26 4.28 14.50
N GLY A 52 3.14 3.08 15.06
CA GLY A 52 2.18 2.08 14.63
C GLY A 52 0.73 2.57 14.73
N PHE A 53 0.36 3.25 15.83
CA PHE A 53 -0.94 3.89 15.99
C PHE A 53 -1.16 5.01 14.97
N LEU A 54 -0.18 5.88 14.77
CA LEU A 54 -0.27 7.00 13.82
C LEU A 54 -0.49 6.51 12.38
N VAL A 55 0.27 5.48 11.96
CA VAL A 55 0.09 4.86 10.65
C VAL A 55 -1.25 4.11 10.58
N GLY A 56 -1.66 3.43 11.64
CA GLY A 56 -2.99 2.83 11.74
C GLY A 56 -4.11 3.88 11.56
N LEU A 57 -3.98 5.03 12.20
CA LEU A 57 -4.92 6.14 12.08
C LEU A 57 -5.01 6.68 10.64
N HIS A 58 -3.86 6.85 9.97
CA HIS A 58 -3.81 7.23 8.56
C HIS A 58 -4.57 6.24 7.67
N HIS A 59 -4.44 4.93 7.89
CA HIS A 59 -5.20 3.93 7.15
C HIS A 59 -6.67 3.89 7.53
N ALA A 60 -7.02 4.09 8.81
CA ALA A 60 -8.40 4.13 9.26
C ALA A 60 -9.19 5.28 8.59
N VAL A 61 -8.58 6.46 8.44
CA VAL A 61 -9.19 7.59 7.72
C VAL A 61 -9.48 7.25 6.26
N GLN A 62 -8.69 6.40 5.64
CA GLN A 62 -8.92 5.96 4.26
C GLN A 62 -10.19 5.10 4.08
N MET A 63 -10.81 4.64 5.16
CA MET A 63 -12.16 4.04 5.09
C MET A 63 -13.23 5.05 4.61
N MET A 64 -12.93 6.36 4.63
CA MET A 64 -13.78 7.41 4.05
C MET A 64 -13.68 7.54 2.51
N ARG A 65 -12.82 6.75 1.85
CA ARG A 65 -12.64 6.76 0.38
C ARG A 65 -13.95 6.70 -0.43
N PRO A 66 -15.00 5.91 -0.05
CA PRO A 66 -16.25 5.91 -0.78
C PRO A 66 -16.96 7.28 -0.80
N ARG A 67 -16.90 8.03 0.33
CA ARG A 67 -17.46 9.39 0.43
C ARG A 67 -16.67 10.39 -0.44
N MET A 68 -15.33 10.27 -0.44
CA MET A 68 -14.47 11.12 -1.26
C MET A 68 -14.67 10.84 -2.75
N GLY A 69 -14.81 9.56 -3.14
CA GLY A 69 -15.15 9.16 -4.50
C GLY A 69 -16.49 9.74 -4.96
N HIS A 70 -17.51 9.63 -4.12
CA HIS A 70 -18.83 10.21 -4.40
C HIS A 70 -18.76 11.73 -4.58
N GLY A 71 -18.04 12.45 -3.69
CA GLY A 71 -17.83 13.89 -3.84
C GLY A 71 -17.13 14.27 -5.14
N SER A 72 -16.11 13.50 -5.54
CA SER A 72 -15.39 13.73 -6.80
C SER A 72 -16.26 13.45 -8.03
N ASP A 73 -17.20 12.52 -7.94
CA ASP A 73 -18.14 12.22 -9.04
C ASP A 73 -19.22 13.29 -9.16
N GLN A 74 -19.70 13.86 -8.06
CA GLN A 74 -20.68 14.96 -8.06
C GLN A 74 -20.08 16.28 -8.56
N GLY A 75 -18.81 16.55 -8.29
CA GLY A 75 -18.11 17.77 -8.70
C GLY A 75 -17.81 17.87 -10.19
N GLY A 76 -18.12 16.86 -11.01
CA GLY A 76 -17.91 16.83 -12.46
C GLY A 76 -16.45 16.82 -12.91
N ARG A 77 -15.50 17.11 -12.02
CA ARG A 77 -14.05 17.07 -12.28
C ARG A 77 -13.29 16.42 -11.12
N ARG A 78 -12.39 15.51 -11.44
CA ARG A 78 -11.56 14.76 -10.46
C ARG A 78 -10.22 15.42 -10.19
N THR A 79 -9.72 16.20 -11.16
CA THR A 79 -8.42 16.92 -11.04
C THR A 79 -8.33 17.81 -9.79
N PRO A 80 -9.35 18.61 -9.38
CA PRO A 80 -9.28 19.40 -8.15
C PRO A 80 -9.16 18.54 -6.89
N TRP A 81 -9.82 17.37 -6.84
CA TRP A 81 -9.72 16.43 -5.73
C TRP A 81 -8.34 15.78 -5.64
N ILE A 82 -7.71 15.50 -6.81
CA ILE A 82 -6.32 15.01 -6.86
C ILE A 82 -5.38 16.11 -6.36
N ALA A 83 -5.48 17.32 -6.90
CA ALA A 83 -4.61 18.44 -6.52
C ALA A 83 -4.76 18.83 -5.03
N GLY A 84 -6.00 18.98 -4.55
CA GLY A 84 -6.30 19.28 -3.13
C GLY A 84 -5.85 18.16 -2.20
N GLY A 85 -6.08 16.90 -2.58
CA GLY A 85 -5.60 15.73 -1.83
C GLY A 85 -4.08 15.68 -1.76
N MET A 86 -3.38 15.96 -2.86
CA MET A 86 -1.91 16.02 -2.88
C MET A 86 -1.36 17.20 -2.07
N ALA A 87 -2.04 18.36 -2.07
CA ALA A 87 -1.67 19.48 -1.19
C ALA A 87 -1.80 19.10 0.30
N LEU A 88 -2.93 18.48 0.67
CA LEU A 88 -3.18 18.03 2.04
C LEU A 88 -2.17 16.95 2.47
N LEU A 89 -1.84 16.00 1.57
CA LEU A 89 -0.82 14.99 1.79
C LEU A 89 0.57 15.61 2.00
N ALA A 90 0.96 16.58 1.15
CA ALA A 90 2.26 17.24 1.25
C ALA A 90 2.40 18.02 2.57
N LEU A 91 1.35 18.77 2.95
CA LEU A 91 1.31 19.48 4.23
C LEU A 91 1.35 18.50 5.41
N GLY A 92 0.62 17.40 5.33
CA GLY A 92 0.65 16.33 6.33
C GLY A 92 2.03 15.67 6.46
N GLY A 93 2.74 15.44 5.36
CA GLY A 93 4.10 14.89 5.36
C GLY A 93 5.11 15.81 6.05
N VAL A 94 5.07 17.09 5.72
CA VAL A 94 5.90 18.12 6.41
C VAL A 94 5.49 18.24 7.87
N GLY A 95 4.18 18.25 8.15
CA GLY A 95 3.63 18.31 9.50
C GLY A 95 4.07 17.12 10.36
N ALA A 96 4.12 15.91 9.80
CA ALA A 96 4.58 14.71 10.51
C ALA A 96 6.07 14.80 10.88
N ALA A 97 6.91 15.28 9.97
CA ALA A 97 8.32 15.53 10.26
C ALA A 97 8.52 16.64 11.31
N GLY A 98 7.76 17.74 11.19
CA GLY A 98 7.77 18.84 12.18
C GLY A 98 7.27 18.38 13.56
N ALA A 99 6.22 17.58 13.62
CA ALA A 99 5.71 16.97 14.84
C ALA A 99 6.75 16.05 15.51
N THR A 100 7.46 15.24 14.71
CA THR A 100 8.55 14.38 15.19
C THR A 100 9.72 15.23 15.74
N ALA A 101 10.09 16.31 15.05
CA ALA A 101 11.08 17.25 15.55
C ALA A 101 10.62 17.93 16.87
N LEU A 102 9.34 18.27 17.00
CA LEU A 102 8.77 18.84 18.23
C LEU A 102 8.80 17.88 19.41
N MET A 103 8.75 16.54 19.17
CA MET A 103 8.85 15.53 20.22
C MET A 103 10.15 15.60 21.01
N HIS A 104 11.24 16.15 20.45
CA HIS A 104 12.49 16.40 21.19
C HIS A 104 12.30 17.40 22.33
N ALA A 105 11.41 18.39 22.17
CA ALA A 105 11.10 19.38 23.21
C ALA A 105 9.92 18.95 24.09
N SER A 106 8.89 18.36 23.50
CA SER A 106 7.70 17.89 24.21
C SER A 106 7.04 16.74 23.46
N VAL A 107 7.14 15.54 24.03
CA VAL A 107 6.53 14.34 23.45
C VAL A 107 5.00 14.51 23.31
N LEU A 108 4.34 15.11 24.32
CA LEU A 108 2.89 15.31 24.27
C LEU A 108 2.48 16.27 23.13
N ALA A 109 3.12 17.44 23.04
CA ALA A 109 2.82 18.41 21.98
C ALA A 109 3.13 17.85 20.59
N GLY A 110 4.26 17.15 20.44
CA GLY A 110 4.64 16.47 19.21
C GLY A 110 3.64 15.37 18.82
N THR A 111 3.16 14.58 19.80
CA THR A 111 2.17 13.53 19.53
C THR A 111 0.83 14.12 19.06
N VAL A 112 0.33 15.18 19.68
CA VAL A 112 -0.90 15.86 19.24
C VAL A 112 -0.74 16.41 17.82
N ALA A 113 0.40 17.04 17.53
CA ALA A 113 0.70 17.52 16.18
C ALA A 113 0.82 16.38 15.17
N ALA A 114 1.43 15.26 15.56
CA ALA A 114 1.54 14.05 14.72
C ALA A 114 0.18 13.46 14.39
N VAL A 115 -0.74 13.36 15.36
CA VAL A 115 -2.12 12.91 15.11
C VAL A 115 -2.77 13.77 14.03
N ALA A 116 -2.71 15.09 14.14
CA ALA A 116 -3.26 16.00 13.14
C ALA A 116 -2.61 15.78 11.75
N ALA A 117 -1.27 15.65 11.71
CA ALA A 117 -0.52 15.42 10.47
C ALA A 117 -0.90 14.08 9.80
N PHE A 118 -1.00 13.00 10.56
CA PHE A 118 -1.36 11.68 10.01
C PHE A 118 -2.84 11.61 9.58
N LEU A 119 -3.75 12.36 10.22
CA LEU A 119 -5.11 12.57 9.72
C LEU A 119 -5.08 13.28 8.36
N MET A 120 -4.30 14.34 8.21
CA MET A 120 -4.13 15.04 6.92
C MET A 120 -3.56 14.11 5.85
N ILE A 121 -2.55 13.29 6.17
CA ILE A 121 -1.99 12.29 5.28
C ILE A 121 -3.09 11.31 4.83
N GLY A 122 -3.86 10.76 5.77
CA GLY A 122 -4.95 9.80 5.46
C GLY A 122 -6.03 10.40 4.55
N LEU A 123 -6.46 11.64 4.83
CA LEU A 123 -7.42 12.38 4.01
C LEU A 123 -6.84 12.69 2.62
N GLY A 124 -5.57 13.11 2.56
CA GLY A 124 -4.87 13.43 1.31
C GLY A 124 -4.74 12.20 0.41
N VAL A 125 -4.26 11.07 0.95
CA VAL A 125 -4.15 9.79 0.23
C VAL A 125 -5.53 9.30 -0.21
N GLY A 126 -6.52 9.38 0.66
CA GLY A 126 -7.90 8.99 0.35
C GLY A 126 -8.48 9.79 -0.81
N SER A 127 -8.36 11.12 -0.76
CA SER A 127 -8.87 12.02 -1.79
C SER A 127 -8.14 11.87 -3.11
N ALA A 128 -6.80 12.02 -3.10
CA ALA A 128 -5.99 11.97 -4.32
C ALA A 128 -6.03 10.59 -4.98
N GLY A 129 -5.79 9.51 -4.20
CA GLY A 129 -5.72 8.16 -4.71
C GLY A 129 -7.05 7.66 -5.27
N THR A 130 -8.17 7.92 -4.58
CA THR A 130 -9.49 7.51 -5.06
C THR A 130 -9.87 8.23 -6.35
N SER A 131 -9.67 9.56 -6.39
CA SER A 131 -10.00 10.38 -7.58
C SER A 131 -9.11 10.05 -8.77
N LEU A 132 -7.82 9.73 -8.53
CA LEU A 132 -6.89 9.28 -9.55
C LEU A 132 -7.34 7.95 -10.18
N LEU A 133 -7.64 6.94 -9.35
CA LEU A 133 -8.07 5.63 -9.86
C LEU A 133 -9.42 5.73 -10.59
N ALA A 134 -10.34 6.58 -10.11
CA ALA A 134 -11.61 6.86 -10.78
C ALA A 134 -11.39 7.56 -12.14
N LEU A 135 -10.45 8.51 -12.22
CA LEU A 135 -10.08 9.17 -13.48
C LEU A 135 -9.44 8.16 -14.46
N LEU A 136 -8.51 7.33 -13.97
CA LEU A 136 -7.90 6.28 -14.77
C LEU A 136 -8.94 5.33 -15.34
N ALA A 137 -9.86 4.82 -14.52
CA ALA A 137 -10.91 3.89 -14.93
C ALA A 137 -11.90 4.52 -15.95
N ALA A 138 -12.28 5.79 -15.74
CA ALA A 138 -13.21 6.49 -16.62
C ALA A 138 -12.61 6.84 -17.99
N ARG A 139 -11.30 7.12 -18.03
CA ARG A 139 -10.62 7.63 -19.24
C ARG A 139 -9.79 6.57 -19.96
N THR A 140 -9.75 5.33 -19.47
CA THR A 140 -9.00 4.21 -20.09
C THR A 140 -9.96 3.24 -20.75
N ALA A 141 -9.63 2.81 -21.98
CA ALA A 141 -10.40 1.78 -22.69
C ALA A 141 -10.53 0.52 -21.82
N PRO A 142 -11.71 -0.13 -21.77
CA PRO A 142 -11.95 -1.28 -20.87
C PRO A 142 -10.89 -2.37 -20.97
N GLN A 143 -10.44 -2.68 -22.18
CA GLN A 143 -9.43 -3.72 -22.46
C GLN A 143 -8.03 -3.37 -21.90
N ARG A 144 -7.74 -2.08 -21.71
CA ARG A 144 -6.44 -1.58 -21.20
C ARG A 144 -6.44 -1.28 -19.70
N ARG A 145 -7.60 -1.30 -19.02
CA ARG A 145 -7.72 -0.95 -17.58
C ARG A 145 -6.82 -1.79 -16.68
N PRO A 146 -6.72 -3.13 -16.84
CA PRO A 146 -5.83 -3.93 -15.99
C PRO A 146 -4.36 -3.52 -16.15
N ALA A 147 -3.90 -3.36 -17.40
CA ALA A 147 -2.52 -2.94 -17.67
C ALA A 147 -2.24 -1.53 -17.17
N ALA A 148 -3.19 -0.59 -17.32
CA ALA A 148 -3.08 0.76 -16.82
C ALA A 148 -2.95 0.79 -15.27
N ALA A 149 -3.76 -0.01 -14.57
CA ALA A 149 -3.67 -0.15 -13.13
C ALA A 149 -2.29 -0.70 -12.72
N SER A 150 -1.80 -1.75 -13.40
CA SER A 150 -0.47 -2.31 -13.12
C SER A 150 0.64 -1.28 -13.29
N VAL A 151 0.60 -0.47 -14.37
CA VAL A 151 1.58 0.61 -14.61
C VAL A 151 1.56 1.61 -13.45
N VAL A 152 0.38 2.04 -13.02
CA VAL A 152 0.23 3.02 -11.93
C VAL A 152 0.79 2.48 -10.60
N TRP A 153 0.55 1.19 -10.28
CA TRP A 153 1.10 0.55 -9.08
C TRP A 153 2.62 0.36 -9.16
N ILE A 154 3.15 -0.08 -10.31
CA ILE A 154 4.60 -0.19 -10.53
C ILE A 154 5.27 1.17 -10.36
N MET A 155 4.68 2.23 -10.90
CA MET A 155 5.21 3.58 -10.75
C MET A 155 5.17 4.07 -9.29
N MET A 156 4.16 3.67 -8.50
CA MET A 156 4.14 3.96 -7.06
C MET A 156 5.35 3.33 -6.35
N ILE A 157 5.61 2.06 -6.59
CA ILE A 157 6.77 1.36 -5.98
C ILE A 157 8.09 1.95 -6.48
N ALA A 158 8.19 2.31 -7.76
CA ALA A 158 9.35 3.04 -8.29
C ALA A 158 9.54 4.40 -7.58
N GLY A 159 8.44 5.09 -7.26
CA GLY A 159 8.45 6.30 -6.44
C GLY A 159 8.99 6.04 -5.02
N PHE A 160 8.62 4.94 -4.38
CA PHE A 160 9.18 4.51 -3.08
C PHE A 160 10.70 4.33 -3.19
N VAL A 161 11.17 3.56 -4.18
CA VAL A 161 12.61 3.31 -4.41
C VAL A 161 13.37 4.63 -4.58
N ALA A 162 12.91 5.48 -5.49
CA ALA A 162 13.58 6.75 -5.79
C ALA A 162 13.63 7.67 -4.55
N THR A 163 12.52 7.76 -3.81
CA THR A 163 12.43 8.63 -2.64
C THR A 163 13.30 8.14 -1.50
N THR A 164 13.23 6.85 -1.15
CA THR A 164 14.02 6.31 -0.03
C THR A 164 15.51 6.26 -0.36
N ALA A 165 15.89 6.01 -1.62
CA ALA A 165 17.27 6.11 -2.08
C ALA A 165 17.80 7.55 -2.00
N GLY A 166 17.01 8.54 -2.43
CA GLY A 166 17.37 9.96 -2.39
C GLY A 166 17.38 10.51 -0.97
N ALA A 167 16.31 10.32 -0.22
CA ALA A 167 16.18 10.79 1.16
C ALA A 167 17.24 10.17 2.08
N GLY A 168 17.54 8.87 1.92
CA GLY A 168 18.55 8.19 2.70
C GLY A 168 19.97 8.76 2.54
N ARG A 169 20.27 9.44 1.41
CA ARG A 169 21.54 10.16 1.24
C ARG A 169 21.54 11.53 1.91
N LEU A 170 20.37 12.13 2.06
CA LEU A 170 20.22 13.48 2.60
C LEU A 170 19.98 13.50 4.12
N LEU A 171 19.58 12.36 4.71
CA LEU A 171 19.21 12.28 6.12
C LEU A 171 20.41 12.09 7.06
N ASP A 172 21.56 11.68 6.54
CA ASP A 172 22.79 11.55 7.35
C ASP A 172 23.67 12.80 7.29
N PRO A 173 24.29 13.18 8.42
CA PRO A 173 23.95 12.76 9.79
C PRO A 173 22.58 13.28 10.22
N TYR A 174 21.88 12.50 11.07
CA TYR A 174 20.56 12.88 11.55
C TYR A 174 20.55 14.22 12.31
N SER A 175 19.56 15.04 12.02
CA SER A 175 19.13 16.15 12.89
C SER A 175 17.64 16.42 12.69
N PRO A 176 16.91 16.93 13.69
CA PRO A 176 15.48 17.26 13.56
C PRO A 176 15.21 18.23 12.41
N GLY A 177 16.04 19.27 12.25
CA GLY A 177 15.91 20.23 11.16
C GLY A 177 16.13 19.61 9.78
N ARG A 178 17.08 18.67 9.66
CA ARG A 178 17.33 17.94 8.41
C ARG A 178 16.17 17.02 8.03
N LEU A 179 15.56 16.33 9.00
CA LEU A 179 14.37 15.53 8.78
C LEU A 179 13.23 16.39 8.20
N VAL A 180 12.98 17.56 8.79
CA VAL A 180 11.96 18.50 8.30
C VAL A 180 12.29 19.00 6.89
N ALA A 181 13.55 19.41 6.66
CA ALA A 181 13.99 19.93 5.36
C ALA A 181 13.86 18.89 4.23
N VAL A 182 14.30 17.65 4.47
CA VAL A 182 14.18 16.54 3.50
C VAL A 182 12.71 16.19 3.24
N SER A 183 11.88 16.12 4.30
CA SER A 183 10.44 15.86 4.15
C SER A 183 9.75 16.99 3.38
N ALA A 184 10.12 18.26 3.64
CA ALA A 184 9.59 19.42 2.91
C ALA A 184 10.00 19.39 1.43
N LEU A 185 11.26 19.06 1.13
CA LEU A 185 11.75 18.93 -0.25
C LEU A 185 10.98 17.84 -1.00
N VAL A 186 10.87 16.65 -0.41
CA VAL A 186 10.14 15.52 -1.04
C VAL A 186 8.67 15.86 -1.23
N SER A 187 8.02 16.45 -0.22
CA SER A 187 6.61 16.84 -0.29
C SER A 187 6.36 17.92 -1.35
N ALA A 188 7.24 18.92 -1.45
CA ALA A 188 7.14 19.98 -2.45
C ALA A 188 7.35 19.42 -3.88
N LEU A 189 8.36 18.58 -4.09
CA LEU A 189 8.61 17.94 -5.37
C LEU A 189 7.46 17.01 -5.77
N ALA A 190 6.95 16.20 -4.84
CA ALA A 190 5.81 15.33 -5.07
C ALA A 190 4.54 16.13 -5.46
N PHE A 191 4.27 17.21 -4.74
CA PHE A 191 3.13 18.08 -5.06
C PHE A 191 3.28 18.71 -6.44
N LEU A 192 4.45 19.27 -6.77
CA LEU A 192 4.73 19.86 -8.08
C LEU A 192 4.60 18.85 -9.21
N VAL A 193 5.19 17.66 -9.07
CA VAL A 193 5.07 16.57 -10.06
C VAL A 193 3.60 16.19 -10.26
N ALA A 194 2.83 16.05 -9.19
CA ALA A 194 1.41 15.73 -9.29
C ALA A 194 0.61 16.82 -10.02
N LEU A 195 0.83 18.10 -9.70
CA LEU A 195 0.16 19.23 -10.37
C LEU A 195 0.48 19.26 -11.87
N LEU A 196 1.74 19.11 -12.24
CA LEU A 196 2.16 19.08 -13.63
C LEU A 196 1.59 17.86 -14.36
N ALA A 197 1.56 16.70 -13.70
CA ALA A 197 1.05 15.47 -14.26
C ALA A 197 -0.47 15.50 -14.52
N VAL A 198 -1.28 16.14 -13.64
CA VAL A 198 -2.75 16.20 -13.83
C VAL A 198 -3.20 17.35 -14.74
N ARG A 199 -2.31 18.31 -15.03
CA ARG A 199 -2.67 19.50 -15.81
C ARG A 199 -3.20 19.10 -17.19
N GLY A 200 -4.40 19.56 -17.54
CA GLY A 200 -5.05 19.26 -18.84
C GLY A 200 -5.50 17.81 -19.01
N MET A 201 -5.53 17.01 -17.94
CA MET A 201 -6.03 15.62 -18.02
C MET A 201 -7.55 15.54 -18.16
N GLU A 202 -8.29 16.53 -17.72
CA GLU A 202 -9.75 16.61 -17.88
C GLU A 202 -10.11 17.85 -18.72
N PRO A 203 -11.11 17.74 -19.61
CA PRO A 203 -11.66 18.92 -20.28
C PRO A 203 -12.25 19.90 -19.29
N ALA A 204 -12.45 21.14 -19.72
CA ALA A 204 -13.25 22.10 -18.97
C ALA A 204 -14.62 21.48 -18.65
N ALA A 205 -15.15 21.75 -17.43
CA ALA A 205 -16.34 21.08 -16.91
C ALA A 205 -17.49 21.02 -17.92
N ALA A 206 -18.04 19.82 -18.11
CA ALA A 206 -19.35 19.69 -18.75
C ALA A 206 -20.41 20.30 -17.80
N PRO A 207 -21.48 20.93 -18.37
CA PRO A 207 -22.53 21.51 -17.54
C PRO A 207 -23.13 20.46 -16.58
N PRO A 208 -23.53 20.86 -15.36
CA PRO A 208 -24.21 19.97 -14.44
C PRO A 208 -25.52 19.49 -15.06
N GLY A 209 -25.70 18.19 -15.24
CA GLY A 209 -26.95 17.65 -15.78
C GLY A 209 -26.86 16.38 -16.63
N ALA A 210 -25.67 15.93 -17.02
CA ALA A 210 -25.50 14.73 -17.85
C ALA A 210 -25.27 13.44 -17.04
N ALA A 211 -25.75 13.34 -15.81
CA ALA A 211 -25.75 12.09 -15.08
C ALA A 211 -26.87 11.20 -15.65
N LEU A 212 -26.50 10.13 -16.34
CA LEU A 212 -27.44 9.07 -16.71
C LEU A 212 -28.10 8.53 -15.42
N PRO A 213 -29.45 8.28 -15.45
CA PRO A 213 -30.14 7.70 -14.31
C PRO A 213 -29.44 6.40 -13.91
N ALA A 214 -28.93 6.35 -12.68
CA ALA A 214 -28.37 5.13 -12.14
C ALA A 214 -29.50 4.10 -12.06
N ALA A 215 -29.43 3.01 -12.83
CA ALA A 215 -30.32 1.87 -12.65
C ALA A 215 -30.33 1.52 -11.16
N ALA A 216 -31.50 1.22 -10.59
CA ALA A 216 -31.68 0.94 -9.17
C ALA A 216 -30.71 -0.17 -8.75
N LYS A 217 -29.60 0.22 -8.13
CA LYS A 217 -28.60 -0.71 -7.59
C LYS A 217 -29.18 -1.26 -6.29
N PRO A 218 -29.12 -2.58 -6.06
CA PRO A 218 -29.55 -3.16 -4.79
C PRO A 218 -28.85 -2.46 -3.63
N ALA A 219 -29.51 -2.37 -2.47
CA ALA A 219 -28.94 -1.72 -1.29
C ALA A 219 -27.54 -2.30 -1.03
N PHE A 220 -26.54 -1.45 -0.78
CA PHE A 220 -25.14 -1.86 -0.59
C PHE A 220 -24.99 -3.02 0.41
N ARG A 221 -25.76 -2.99 1.49
CA ARG A 221 -25.75 -4.03 2.53
C ARG A 221 -26.18 -5.40 1.98
N GLU A 222 -27.20 -5.42 1.14
CA GLU A 222 -27.69 -6.66 0.52
C GLU A 222 -26.67 -7.22 -0.48
N ALA A 223 -26.08 -6.36 -1.32
CA ALA A 223 -25.05 -6.74 -2.26
C ALA A 223 -23.79 -7.30 -1.53
N LEU A 224 -23.40 -6.69 -0.42
CA LEU A 224 -22.29 -7.14 0.42
C LEU A 224 -22.57 -8.52 1.04
N THR A 225 -23.78 -8.72 1.61
CA THR A 225 -24.18 -10.01 2.20
C THR A 225 -24.15 -11.12 1.16
N GLN A 226 -24.60 -10.84 -0.06
CA GLN A 226 -24.63 -11.82 -1.14
C GLN A 226 -23.20 -12.16 -1.64
N VAL A 227 -22.27 -11.17 -1.72
CA VAL A 227 -20.87 -11.42 -2.07
C VAL A 227 -20.16 -12.19 -0.95
N TRP A 228 -20.44 -11.89 0.31
CA TRP A 228 -19.90 -12.63 1.44
C TRP A 228 -20.39 -14.10 1.51
N ALA A 229 -21.60 -14.37 1.02
CA ALA A 229 -22.12 -15.72 0.89
C ALA A 229 -21.43 -16.56 -0.21
N GLU A 230 -20.71 -15.92 -1.15
CA GLU A 230 -19.92 -16.62 -2.17
C GLU A 230 -18.64 -17.21 -1.53
N PRO A 231 -18.45 -18.54 -1.51
CA PRO A 231 -17.30 -19.16 -0.83
C PRO A 231 -15.94 -18.66 -1.34
N GLU A 232 -15.80 -18.46 -2.65
CA GLU A 232 -14.55 -17.97 -3.27
C GLU A 232 -14.26 -16.52 -2.88
N ALA A 233 -15.27 -15.62 -2.91
CA ALA A 233 -15.10 -14.23 -2.53
C ALA A 233 -14.71 -14.12 -1.04
N ARG A 234 -15.35 -14.90 -0.17
CA ARG A 234 -15.02 -14.94 1.26
C ARG A 234 -13.61 -15.46 1.52
N ARG A 235 -13.20 -16.57 0.89
CA ARG A 235 -11.84 -17.11 1.03
C ARG A 235 -10.78 -16.12 0.55
N PHE A 236 -11.03 -15.48 -0.57
CA PHE A 236 -10.12 -14.46 -1.09
C PHE A 236 -10.05 -13.23 -0.17
N THR A 237 -11.18 -12.80 0.41
CA THR A 237 -11.21 -11.71 1.40
C THR A 237 -10.35 -12.03 2.63
N VAL A 238 -10.50 -13.24 3.19
CA VAL A 238 -9.69 -13.68 4.33
C VAL A 238 -8.21 -13.78 3.96
N PHE A 239 -7.89 -14.31 2.77
CA PHE A 239 -6.52 -14.34 2.26
C PHE A 239 -5.91 -12.93 2.16
N VAL A 240 -6.63 -11.97 1.54
CA VAL A 240 -6.17 -10.58 1.43
C VAL A 240 -5.95 -9.97 2.81
N PHE A 241 -6.89 -10.19 3.74
CA PHE A 241 -6.77 -9.66 5.09
C PHE A 241 -5.53 -10.20 5.81
N VAL A 242 -5.33 -11.52 5.87
CA VAL A 242 -4.23 -12.15 6.61
C VAL A 242 -2.87 -11.80 5.97
N SER A 243 -2.78 -11.87 4.65
CA SER A 243 -1.52 -11.57 3.95
C SER A 243 -1.12 -10.10 4.03
N MET A 244 -2.09 -9.18 3.96
CA MET A 244 -1.81 -7.75 4.09
C MET A 244 -1.55 -7.34 5.54
N LEU A 245 -2.10 -8.07 6.51
CA LEU A 245 -1.78 -7.90 7.93
C LEU A 245 -0.29 -8.17 8.18
N ALA A 246 0.22 -9.32 7.71
CA ALA A 246 1.63 -9.68 7.81
C ALA A 246 2.52 -8.66 7.08
N TYR A 247 2.16 -8.31 5.84
CA TYR A 247 2.92 -7.34 5.05
C TYR A 247 3.04 -5.98 5.76
N SER A 248 1.94 -5.47 6.35
CA SER A 248 1.94 -4.18 7.04
C SER A 248 2.69 -4.21 8.37
N ALA A 249 2.66 -5.33 9.10
CA ALA A 249 3.43 -5.49 10.33
C ALA A 249 4.93 -5.41 10.04
N GLN A 250 5.41 -6.18 9.07
CA GLN A 250 6.80 -6.19 8.62
C GLN A 250 7.29 -4.81 8.17
N ASP A 251 6.47 -4.06 7.42
CA ASP A 251 6.86 -2.78 6.81
C ASP A 251 7.23 -1.72 7.88
N LEU A 252 6.53 -1.72 9.02
CA LEU A 252 6.78 -0.77 10.10
C LEU A 252 7.93 -1.16 11.04
N ILE A 253 8.29 -2.45 11.12
CA ILE A 253 9.30 -2.89 12.10
C ILE A 253 10.69 -3.09 11.48
N LEU A 254 10.81 -3.19 10.16
CA LEU A 254 12.07 -3.53 9.49
C LEU A 254 13.16 -2.47 9.67
N GLU A 255 12.86 -1.19 9.49
CA GLU A 255 13.84 -0.11 9.69
C GLU A 255 14.24 0.08 11.15
N PRO A 256 13.30 0.15 12.12
CA PRO A 256 13.64 0.13 13.53
C PRO A 256 14.47 -1.10 13.93
N PHE A 257 14.18 -2.29 13.40
CA PHE A 257 14.99 -3.49 13.60
C PHE A 257 16.43 -3.27 13.12
N ALA A 258 16.61 -2.79 11.89
CA ALA A 258 17.93 -2.58 11.34
C ALA A 258 18.74 -1.54 12.14
N GLY A 259 18.10 -0.49 12.64
CA GLY A 259 18.73 0.48 13.54
C GLY A 259 19.07 -0.09 14.92
N ALA A 260 18.13 -0.82 15.53
CA ALA A 260 18.30 -1.34 16.89
C ALA A 260 19.29 -2.50 16.98
N VAL A 261 19.35 -3.37 15.97
CA VAL A 261 20.15 -4.61 16.00
C VAL A 261 21.51 -4.43 15.34
N PHE A 262 21.60 -3.68 14.25
CA PHE A 262 22.83 -3.50 13.49
C PHE A 262 23.45 -2.11 13.66
N GLY A 263 22.83 -1.21 14.42
CA GLY A 263 23.34 0.16 14.64
C GLY A 263 23.36 1.03 13.38
N LEU A 264 22.57 0.70 12.37
CA LEU A 264 22.54 1.45 11.12
C LEU A 264 21.97 2.87 11.35
N SER A 265 22.58 3.86 10.71
CA SER A 265 22.11 5.26 10.73
C SER A 265 20.72 5.43 10.09
N LEU A 266 20.10 6.60 10.27
CA LEU A 266 18.83 6.92 9.64
C LEU A 266 18.91 6.81 8.11
N GLY A 267 19.96 7.37 7.52
CA GLY A 267 20.15 7.30 6.08
C GLY A 267 20.42 5.89 5.58
N GLU A 268 21.16 5.07 6.33
CA GLU A 268 21.41 3.67 5.97
C GLU A 268 20.13 2.83 6.02
N THR A 269 19.30 2.97 7.05
CA THR A 269 18.02 2.25 7.15
C THR A 269 17.04 2.69 6.08
N THR A 270 16.98 4.00 5.77
CA THR A 270 16.14 4.51 4.68
C THR A 270 16.62 4.01 3.30
N ARG A 271 17.95 3.88 3.08
CA ARG A 271 18.47 3.21 1.87
C ARG A 271 18.16 1.72 1.85
N LEU A 272 18.15 1.05 3.01
CA LEU A 272 17.74 -0.34 3.10
C LEU A 272 16.28 -0.53 2.67
N SER A 273 15.37 0.38 3.03
CA SER A 273 14.01 0.43 2.48
C SER A 273 14.01 0.55 0.95
N SER A 274 14.90 1.36 0.37
CA SER A 274 15.03 1.42 -1.09
C SER A 274 15.40 0.07 -1.69
N VAL A 275 16.33 -0.66 -1.08
CA VAL A 275 16.74 -2.01 -1.52
C VAL A 275 15.57 -2.99 -1.42
N GLN A 276 14.81 -2.97 -0.33
CA GLN A 276 13.62 -3.78 -0.16
C GLN A 276 12.57 -3.49 -1.23
N HIS A 277 12.22 -2.21 -1.45
CA HIS A 277 11.24 -1.83 -2.46
C HIS A 277 11.73 -2.09 -3.90
N ALA A 278 13.04 -2.03 -4.15
CA ALA A 278 13.61 -2.49 -5.43
C ALA A 278 13.37 -4.00 -5.65
N GLY A 279 13.48 -4.80 -4.59
CA GLY A 279 13.06 -6.20 -4.60
C GLY A 279 11.58 -6.36 -4.95
N VAL A 280 10.69 -5.58 -4.29
CA VAL A 280 9.25 -5.59 -4.59
C VAL A 280 9.00 -5.26 -6.06
N LEU A 281 9.65 -4.21 -6.57
CA LEU A 281 9.52 -3.81 -7.98
C LEU A 281 9.97 -4.94 -8.91
N ALA A 282 11.11 -5.56 -8.64
CA ALA A 282 11.63 -6.69 -9.42
C ALA A 282 10.64 -7.87 -9.41
N GLY A 283 10.07 -8.21 -8.25
CA GLY A 283 9.04 -9.25 -8.12
C GLY A 283 7.78 -8.95 -8.92
N MET A 284 7.29 -7.71 -8.88
CA MET A 284 6.12 -7.28 -9.67
C MET A 284 6.39 -7.38 -11.18
N VAL A 285 7.57 -6.92 -11.63
CA VAL A 285 7.98 -7.02 -13.03
C VAL A 285 8.11 -8.48 -13.46
N MET A 286 8.70 -9.33 -12.62
CA MET A 286 8.81 -10.77 -12.88
C MET A 286 7.44 -11.41 -13.09
N VAL A 287 6.45 -11.12 -12.24
CA VAL A 287 5.08 -11.63 -12.40
C VAL A 287 4.43 -11.09 -13.67
N ALA A 288 4.66 -9.82 -14.03
CA ALA A 288 4.13 -9.24 -15.26
C ALA A 288 4.68 -9.94 -16.52
N LEU A 289 5.98 -10.29 -16.52
CA LEU A 289 6.63 -10.98 -17.65
C LEU A 289 6.24 -12.45 -17.76
N VAL A 290 6.03 -13.12 -16.63
CA VAL A 290 5.74 -14.56 -16.58
C VAL A 290 4.25 -14.84 -16.55
N GLY A 291 3.45 -13.93 -15.99
CA GLY A 291 2.01 -14.12 -15.75
C GLY A 291 1.18 -14.40 -16.99
N GLY A 292 1.57 -13.85 -18.15
CA GLY A 292 0.92 -14.13 -19.43
C GLY A 292 1.07 -15.57 -19.96
N ARG A 293 1.93 -16.38 -19.34
CA ARG A 293 2.13 -17.80 -19.67
C ARG A 293 1.21 -18.74 -18.91
N PHE A 294 0.45 -18.23 -17.93
CA PHE A 294 -0.45 -19.04 -17.11
C PHE A 294 -1.90 -18.84 -17.57
N GLU A 295 -2.58 -19.93 -17.88
CA GLU A 295 -4.04 -19.94 -18.05
C GLU A 295 -4.70 -19.98 -16.68
N GLY A 296 -5.44 -18.92 -16.32
CA GLY A 296 -6.14 -18.78 -15.03
C GLY A 296 -5.38 -18.02 -13.95
N PRO A 297 -5.90 -17.98 -12.69
CA PRO A 297 -5.28 -17.27 -11.58
C PRO A 297 -3.85 -17.77 -11.32
N PRO A 298 -2.85 -16.88 -11.14
CA PRO A 298 -1.45 -17.28 -10.93
C PRO A 298 -1.22 -17.81 -9.51
N ARG A 299 -1.98 -18.83 -9.12
CA ARG A 299 -2.03 -19.42 -7.77
C ARG A 299 -0.66 -19.89 -7.30
N GLY A 300 0.09 -20.55 -8.19
CA GLY A 300 1.44 -21.03 -7.87
C GLY A 300 2.38 -19.90 -7.47
N LEU A 301 2.30 -18.76 -8.18
CA LEU A 301 3.10 -17.57 -7.86
C LEU A 301 2.65 -16.92 -6.55
N THR A 302 1.32 -16.88 -6.28
CA THR A 302 0.80 -16.34 -5.02
C THR A 302 1.27 -17.17 -3.81
N VAL A 303 1.13 -18.51 -3.90
CA VAL A 303 1.59 -19.44 -2.85
C VAL A 303 3.10 -19.38 -2.70
N GLY A 304 3.85 -19.44 -3.80
CA GLY A 304 5.30 -19.37 -3.81
C GLY A 304 5.83 -18.07 -3.22
N GLY A 305 5.19 -16.93 -3.57
CA GLY A 305 5.53 -15.63 -3.00
C GLY A 305 5.30 -15.55 -1.48
N CYS A 306 4.17 -16.08 -0.99
CA CYS A 306 3.90 -16.14 0.47
C CYS A 306 4.91 -17.05 1.20
N VAL A 307 5.24 -18.22 0.65
CA VAL A 307 6.24 -19.13 1.25
C VAL A 307 7.63 -18.52 1.23
N ALA A 308 8.01 -17.86 0.13
CA ALA A 308 9.29 -17.16 0.05
C ALA A 308 9.37 -15.96 1.01
N ALA A 309 8.26 -15.22 1.21
CA ALA A 309 8.19 -14.15 2.20
C ALA A 309 8.33 -14.71 3.63
N ALA A 310 7.67 -15.81 3.95
CA ALA A 310 7.84 -16.50 5.24
C ALA A 310 9.28 -16.94 5.46
N ALA A 311 9.94 -17.53 4.45
CA ALA A 311 11.35 -17.90 4.52
C ALA A 311 12.25 -16.67 4.74
N GLY A 312 11.99 -15.56 4.06
CA GLY A 312 12.68 -14.29 4.27
C GLY A 312 12.54 -13.76 5.70
N MET A 313 11.34 -13.88 6.30
CA MET A 313 11.12 -13.53 7.70
C MET A 313 11.95 -14.43 8.65
N LEU A 314 11.97 -15.74 8.41
CA LEU A 314 12.78 -16.68 9.21
C LEU A 314 14.29 -16.40 9.09
N VAL A 315 14.75 -15.93 7.92
CA VAL A 315 16.14 -15.45 7.76
C VAL A 315 16.40 -14.24 8.65
N LEU A 316 15.45 -13.29 8.74
CA LEU A 316 15.57 -12.15 9.65
C LEU A 316 15.48 -12.54 11.13
N VAL A 317 14.76 -13.60 11.49
CA VAL A 317 14.79 -14.17 12.86
C VAL A 317 16.20 -14.62 13.26
N ALA A 318 16.95 -15.20 12.32
CA ALA A 318 18.32 -15.65 12.56
C ALA A 318 19.38 -14.52 12.47
N ALA A 319 19.03 -13.38 11.93
CA ALA A 319 19.96 -12.27 11.69
C ALA A 319 20.72 -11.77 12.93
N PRO A 320 20.09 -11.61 14.12
CA PRO A 320 20.80 -11.19 15.34
C PRO A 320 21.88 -12.19 15.79
N LEU A 321 21.73 -13.47 15.47
CA LEU A 321 22.70 -14.52 15.84
C LEU A 321 23.96 -14.44 14.96
N ALA A 322 23.83 -13.96 13.73
CA ALA A 322 24.96 -13.81 12.82
C ALA A 322 25.76 -12.49 13.06
N GLY A 323 25.18 -11.55 13.82
CA GLY A 323 25.83 -10.29 14.18
C GLY A 323 26.12 -9.37 13.01
N ALA A 324 27.18 -8.54 13.13
CA ALA A 324 27.53 -7.51 12.15
C ALA A 324 27.87 -8.03 10.75
N GLY A 325 28.19 -9.31 10.58
CA GLY A 325 28.46 -9.95 9.29
C GLY A 325 27.23 -10.37 8.51
N PHE A 326 26.02 -10.19 9.06
CA PHE A 326 24.80 -10.58 8.40
C PHE A 326 24.52 -9.72 7.15
N PRO A 327 24.25 -10.32 5.98
CA PRO A 327 24.02 -9.60 4.75
C PRO A 327 22.60 -9.02 4.68
N ILE A 328 22.29 -8.02 5.52
CA ILE A 328 20.94 -7.45 5.68
C ILE A 328 20.38 -6.89 4.37
N GLY A 329 21.20 -6.27 3.53
CA GLY A 329 20.78 -5.72 2.22
C GLY A 329 20.23 -6.80 1.28
N PRO A 330 21.00 -7.85 0.95
CA PRO A 330 20.52 -9.00 0.18
C PRO A 330 19.30 -9.67 0.79
N ALA A 331 19.23 -9.83 2.10
CA ALA A 331 18.07 -10.41 2.79
C ALA A 331 16.81 -9.57 2.58
N CYS A 332 16.90 -8.24 2.74
CA CYS A 332 15.79 -7.32 2.50
C CYS A 332 15.39 -7.28 1.02
N PHE A 333 16.34 -7.35 0.08
CA PHE A 333 16.01 -7.43 -1.34
C PHE A 333 15.22 -8.69 -1.69
N LEU A 334 15.66 -9.86 -1.21
CA LEU A 334 14.99 -11.14 -1.45
C LEU A 334 13.60 -11.18 -0.80
N LEU A 335 13.47 -10.64 0.41
CA LEU A 335 12.17 -10.48 1.06
C LEU A 335 11.26 -9.55 0.24
N GLY A 336 11.78 -8.42 -0.24
CA GLY A 336 11.06 -7.52 -1.15
C GLY A 336 10.63 -8.25 -2.43
N LEU A 337 11.51 -9.02 -3.05
CA LEU A 337 11.20 -9.81 -4.24
C LEU A 337 10.03 -10.77 -4.00
N ALA A 338 10.06 -11.51 -2.89
CA ALA A 338 8.98 -12.41 -2.49
C ALA A 338 7.65 -11.66 -2.28
N ASN A 339 7.68 -10.52 -1.61
CA ASN A 339 6.53 -9.65 -1.41
C ASN A 339 5.98 -9.10 -2.72
N GLY A 340 6.84 -8.72 -3.67
CA GLY A 340 6.45 -8.25 -5.00
C GLY A 340 5.74 -9.33 -5.81
N VAL A 341 6.28 -10.56 -5.79
CA VAL A 341 5.66 -11.73 -6.43
C VAL A 341 4.28 -12.02 -5.83
N PHE A 342 4.19 -12.08 -4.51
CA PHE A 342 2.94 -12.28 -3.79
C PHE A 342 1.92 -11.19 -4.15
N ALA A 343 2.28 -9.90 -4.01
CA ALA A 343 1.36 -8.79 -4.20
C ALA A 343 0.84 -8.72 -5.65
N ALA A 344 1.73 -8.81 -6.64
CA ALA A 344 1.34 -8.75 -8.04
C ALA A 344 0.43 -9.94 -8.45
N SER A 345 0.76 -11.15 -7.99
CA SER A 345 -0.04 -12.33 -8.28
C SER A 345 -1.39 -12.32 -7.55
N ALA A 346 -1.45 -11.75 -6.33
CA ALA A 346 -2.70 -11.53 -5.61
C ALA A 346 -3.60 -10.53 -6.33
N ILE A 347 -3.06 -9.41 -6.83
CA ILE A 347 -3.81 -8.43 -7.64
C ILE A 347 -4.33 -9.07 -8.93
N ALA A 348 -3.51 -9.86 -9.64
CA ALA A 348 -3.95 -10.58 -10.83
C ALA A 348 -5.10 -11.56 -10.53
N SER A 349 -4.99 -12.31 -9.43
CA SER A 349 -6.06 -13.21 -8.96
C SER A 349 -7.33 -12.45 -8.60
N MET A 350 -7.19 -11.29 -7.95
CA MET A 350 -8.30 -10.39 -7.60
C MET A 350 -9.09 -9.96 -8.85
N MET A 351 -8.38 -9.51 -9.89
CA MET A 351 -9.00 -9.05 -11.13
C MET A 351 -9.73 -10.19 -11.86
N GLN A 352 -9.15 -11.39 -11.88
CA GLN A 352 -9.79 -12.56 -12.51
C GLN A 352 -11.04 -13.01 -11.73
N LEU A 353 -10.95 -13.12 -10.40
CA LEU A 353 -12.07 -13.51 -9.55
C LEU A 353 -13.21 -12.47 -9.56
N ALA A 354 -12.90 -11.19 -9.70
CA ALA A 354 -13.90 -10.14 -9.81
C ALA A 354 -14.82 -10.38 -11.03
N GLY A 355 -14.25 -10.81 -12.15
CA GLY A 355 -15.00 -11.09 -13.39
C GLY A 355 -15.75 -12.42 -13.43
N GLN A 356 -15.43 -13.39 -12.54
CA GLN A 356 -16.00 -14.74 -12.58
C GLN A 356 -17.33 -14.93 -11.83
N GLY A 357 -17.76 -13.98 -11.03
CA GLY A 357 -18.97 -14.09 -10.23
C GLY A 357 -20.24 -13.62 -10.94
N ARG A 358 -21.35 -13.50 -10.19
CA ARG A 358 -22.60 -12.96 -10.73
C ARG A 358 -22.37 -11.61 -11.40
N ALA A 359 -22.86 -11.47 -12.64
CA ALA A 359 -22.78 -10.23 -13.41
C ALA A 359 -23.26 -9.02 -12.57
N SER A 360 -22.65 -7.86 -12.79
CA SER A 360 -22.92 -6.58 -12.10
C SER A 360 -22.45 -6.41 -10.65
N ARG A 361 -21.66 -7.32 -10.07
CA ARG A 361 -21.15 -7.21 -8.67
C ARG A 361 -19.63 -7.11 -8.54
N GLU A 362 -18.94 -6.91 -9.64
CA GLU A 362 -17.47 -6.74 -9.68
C GLU A 362 -17.01 -5.61 -8.73
N GLY A 363 -17.70 -4.47 -8.77
CA GLY A 363 -17.38 -3.33 -7.91
C GLY A 363 -17.54 -3.61 -6.41
N VAL A 364 -18.54 -4.42 -6.02
CA VAL A 364 -18.77 -4.79 -4.61
C VAL A 364 -17.67 -5.75 -4.13
N ARG A 365 -17.23 -6.70 -4.97
CA ARG A 365 -16.10 -7.59 -4.65
C ARG A 365 -14.80 -6.82 -4.49
N LEU A 366 -14.46 -5.97 -5.45
CA LEU A 366 -13.27 -5.12 -5.39
C LEU A 366 -13.30 -4.18 -4.17
N GLY A 367 -14.49 -3.63 -3.85
CA GLY A 367 -14.69 -2.81 -2.66
C GLY A 367 -14.50 -3.57 -1.36
N LEU A 368 -15.02 -4.80 -1.25
CA LEU A 368 -14.83 -5.67 -0.10
C LEU A 368 -13.35 -6.01 0.12
N TRP A 369 -12.64 -6.38 -0.94
CA TRP A 369 -11.21 -6.71 -0.86
C TRP A 369 -10.35 -5.48 -0.53
N GLY A 370 -10.67 -4.31 -1.11
CA GLY A 370 -10.02 -3.05 -0.76
C GLY A 370 -10.26 -2.64 0.70
N ALA A 371 -11.47 -2.86 1.23
CA ALA A 371 -11.76 -2.63 2.65
C ALA A 371 -10.99 -3.60 3.55
N ALA A 372 -10.94 -4.90 3.20
CA ALA A 372 -10.16 -5.89 3.93
C ALA A 372 -8.67 -5.52 3.97
N GLN A 373 -8.11 -5.08 2.85
CA GLN A 373 -6.73 -4.58 2.76
C GLN A 373 -6.50 -3.37 3.66
N SER A 374 -7.39 -2.35 3.62
CA SER A 374 -7.23 -1.14 4.43
C SER A 374 -7.28 -1.42 5.93
N ILE A 375 -8.19 -2.31 6.35
CA ILE A 375 -8.29 -2.74 7.75
C ILE A 375 -7.05 -3.54 8.15
N ALA A 376 -6.57 -4.44 7.27
CA ALA A 376 -5.37 -5.23 7.51
C ALA A 376 -4.12 -4.34 7.66
N PHE A 377 -3.98 -3.29 6.83
CA PHE A 377 -2.88 -2.33 6.96
C PHE A 377 -2.93 -1.55 8.28
N ALA A 378 -4.14 -1.10 8.69
CA ALA A 378 -4.31 -0.40 9.96
C ALA A 378 -3.94 -1.28 11.16
N LEU A 379 -4.45 -2.52 11.17
CA LEU A 379 -4.27 -3.45 12.29
C LEU A 379 -2.88 -4.10 12.27
N GLY A 380 -2.35 -4.43 11.10
CA GLY A 380 -1.08 -5.14 10.95
C GLY A 380 0.10 -4.30 11.46
N GLY A 381 0.22 -3.07 11.01
CA GLY A 381 1.26 -2.16 11.47
C GLY A 381 1.20 -1.93 12.99
N LEU A 382 -0.01 -1.71 13.52
CA LEU A 382 -0.20 -1.54 14.97
C LEU A 382 0.10 -2.84 15.74
N ALA A 383 -0.35 -4.00 15.24
CA ALA A 383 -0.10 -5.29 15.89
C ALA A 383 1.39 -5.66 15.89
N GLY A 384 2.11 -5.42 14.78
CA GLY A 384 3.54 -5.64 14.68
C GLY A 384 4.32 -4.79 15.68
N THR A 385 4.02 -3.50 15.75
CA THR A 385 4.70 -2.56 16.65
C THR A 385 4.36 -2.81 18.13
N LEU A 386 3.09 -3.06 18.47
CA LEU A 386 2.70 -3.50 19.82
C LEU A 386 3.34 -4.85 20.21
N GLY A 387 3.44 -5.76 19.24
CA GLY A 387 4.12 -7.05 19.43
C GLY A 387 5.59 -6.87 19.80
N VAL A 388 6.30 -5.96 19.12
CA VAL A 388 7.70 -5.63 19.46
C VAL A 388 7.80 -5.04 20.86
N ASP A 389 6.95 -4.07 21.22
CA ASP A 389 6.98 -3.45 22.56
C ASP A 389 6.68 -4.47 23.66
N ALA A 390 5.64 -5.30 23.50
CA ALA A 390 5.27 -6.34 24.44
C ALA A 390 6.38 -7.40 24.60
N ALA A 391 6.93 -7.87 23.49
CA ALA A 391 8.04 -8.84 23.51
C ALA A 391 9.30 -8.24 24.12
N ARG A 392 9.59 -6.96 23.84
CA ARG A 392 10.73 -6.26 24.46
C ARG A 392 10.56 -6.11 25.98
N TRP A 393 9.36 -5.80 26.44
CA TRP A 393 9.06 -5.74 27.86
C TRP A 393 9.20 -7.11 28.52
N ALA A 394 8.70 -8.18 27.89
CA ALA A 394 8.74 -9.52 28.47
C ALA A 394 10.14 -10.17 28.45
N LEU A 395 10.91 -9.93 27.39
CA LEU A 395 12.20 -10.60 27.15
C LEU A 395 13.42 -9.75 27.54
N GLY A 396 13.25 -8.45 27.79
CA GLY A 396 14.33 -7.52 28.10
C GLY A 396 15.36 -7.33 26.98
N SER A 397 15.07 -7.79 25.76
CA SER A 397 16.00 -7.83 24.64
C SER A 397 15.34 -7.36 23.35
N ALA A 398 15.85 -6.28 22.75
CA ALA A 398 15.33 -5.77 21.47
C ALA A 398 15.52 -6.79 20.32
N PRO A 399 16.70 -7.44 20.12
CA PRO A 399 16.86 -8.44 19.07
C PRO A 399 15.87 -9.60 19.16
N LEU A 400 15.64 -10.14 20.38
CA LEU A 400 14.68 -11.21 20.58
C LEU A 400 13.24 -10.76 20.35
N ALA A 401 12.90 -9.52 20.73
CA ALA A 401 11.57 -8.97 20.50
C ALA A 401 11.22 -8.91 19.00
N TYR A 402 12.14 -8.40 18.17
CA TYR A 402 11.95 -8.41 16.71
C TYR A 402 11.88 -9.83 16.14
N ALA A 403 12.73 -10.74 16.63
CA ALA A 403 12.73 -12.14 16.20
C ALA A 403 11.37 -12.82 16.44
N VAL A 404 10.74 -12.60 17.58
CA VAL A 404 9.40 -13.14 17.90
C VAL A 404 8.35 -12.60 16.93
N VAL A 405 8.36 -11.30 16.63
CA VAL A 405 7.38 -10.71 15.71
C VAL A 405 7.62 -11.18 14.28
N PHE A 406 8.87 -11.27 13.81
CA PHE A 406 9.18 -11.85 12.49
C PHE A 406 8.77 -13.32 12.38
N ALA A 407 8.90 -14.11 13.46
CA ALA A 407 8.42 -15.49 13.48
C ALA A 407 6.88 -15.56 13.39
N ALA A 408 6.17 -14.67 14.07
CA ALA A 408 4.72 -14.55 13.95
C ALA A 408 4.30 -14.13 12.54
N ASP A 409 5.00 -13.18 11.92
CA ASP A 409 4.76 -12.78 10.54
C ASP A 409 5.02 -13.91 9.54
N ALA A 410 6.08 -14.70 9.75
CA ALA A 410 6.33 -15.90 8.95
C ALA A 410 5.16 -16.89 9.04
N ALA A 411 4.61 -17.11 10.24
CA ALA A 411 3.44 -17.97 10.43
C ALA A 411 2.20 -17.42 9.71
N LEU A 412 1.97 -16.09 9.73
CA LEU A 412 0.88 -15.44 9.00
C LEU A 412 1.05 -15.59 7.49
N PHE A 413 2.26 -15.46 6.94
CA PHE A 413 2.53 -15.70 5.51
C PHE A 413 2.33 -17.17 5.13
N LEU A 414 2.70 -18.14 5.97
CA LEU A 414 2.41 -19.55 5.74
C LEU A 414 0.91 -19.84 5.78
N GLY A 415 0.18 -19.25 6.74
CA GLY A 415 -1.28 -19.29 6.78
C GLY A 415 -1.91 -18.71 5.51
N SER A 416 -1.36 -17.60 5.01
CA SER A 416 -1.77 -16.96 3.75
C SER A 416 -1.51 -17.87 2.54
N ALA A 417 -0.37 -18.60 2.52
CA ALA A 417 -0.07 -19.57 1.48
C ALA A 417 -1.09 -20.71 1.45
N LEU A 418 -1.49 -21.23 2.62
CA LEU A 418 -2.53 -22.26 2.73
C LEU A 418 -3.89 -21.76 2.26
N LEU A 419 -4.27 -20.53 2.61
CA LEU A 419 -5.49 -19.90 2.12
C LEU A 419 -5.46 -19.72 0.61
N ALA A 420 -4.35 -19.21 0.05
CA ALA A 420 -4.16 -19.05 -1.39
C ALA A 420 -4.23 -20.38 -2.15
N ALA A 421 -3.67 -21.46 -1.60
CA ALA A 421 -3.73 -22.79 -2.19
C ALA A 421 -5.18 -23.34 -2.30
N GLY A 422 -6.10 -22.85 -1.48
CA GLY A 422 -7.53 -23.20 -1.49
C GLY A 422 -8.37 -22.43 -2.52
N ILE A 423 -7.87 -21.30 -3.03
CA ILE A 423 -8.61 -20.42 -3.96
C ILE A 423 -8.76 -21.08 -5.33
N GLY A 424 -9.97 -21.09 -5.91
CA GLY A 424 -10.26 -21.62 -7.27
C GLY A 424 -10.30 -23.14 -7.39
N ARG A 425 -10.15 -23.93 -6.32
CA ARG A 425 -10.32 -25.41 -6.38
C ARG A 425 -11.75 -25.84 -6.65
N ALA A 426 -12.73 -25.01 -6.31
CA ALA A 426 -14.15 -25.33 -6.49
C ALA A 426 -14.60 -25.26 -7.98
N THR A 427 -13.95 -24.45 -8.80
CA THR A 427 -14.24 -24.33 -10.23
C THR A 427 -13.74 -25.53 -11.04
N GLY A 428 -12.61 -26.13 -10.66
CA GLY A 428 -12.06 -27.30 -11.34
C GLY A 428 -12.88 -28.61 -11.14
N ARG A 429 -13.61 -28.72 -10.03
CA ARG A 429 -14.45 -29.88 -9.75
C ARG A 429 -15.81 -29.88 -10.47
N ARG A 430 -16.31 -28.73 -10.90
CA ARG A 430 -17.57 -28.62 -11.66
C ARG A 430 -17.42 -28.92 -13.16
N GLY A 431 -16.18 -28.85 -13.69
CA GLY A 431 -15.90 -29.18 -15.11
C GLY A 431 -15.71 -30.66 -15.40
N LEU A 432 -15.72 -31.54 -14.39
CA LEU A 432 -15.52 -33.00 -14.52
C LEU A 432 -16.76 -33.81 -14.17
N ALA A 433 -17.95 -33.22 -14.15
CA ALA A 433 -19.18 -34.04 -14.14
C ALA A 433 -19.37 -34.59 -15.55
N PRO A 434 -19.36 -35.93 -15.75
CA PRO A 434 -19.61 -36.51 -17.06
C PRO A 434 -21.05 -36.16 -17.45
N ALA A 435 -21.22 -35.71 -18.70
CA ALA A 435 -22.50 -35.64 -19.37
C ALA A 435 -22.99 -37.08 -19.48
N HIS A 436 -23.82 -37.51 -18.55
CA HIS A 436 -24.60 -38.74 -18.73
C HIS A 436 -25.83 -38.39 -19.56
N GLY A 437 -25.89 -39.00 -20.69
CA GLY A 437 -26.80 -39.38 -21.72
C GLY A 437 -28.23 -38.93 -21.75
#